data_e059ce670eaff9c616972626697ab378
#
_entry.id   e059ce670eaff9c616972626697ab378
#
_cell.length_a   1.000
_cell.length_b   1.000
_cell.length_c   1.000
_cell.angle_alpha   90.00
_cell.angle_beta   90.00
_cell.angle_gamma   90.00
#
_symmetry.space_group_name_H-M   'P 1'
#
loop_
_entity.id
_entity.type
_entity.pdbx_description
1 polymer ?
#
loop_
_entity_poly.entity_id
_entity_poly.type
_entity_poly.pdbx_seq_one_letter_code
_entity_poly.pdbx_strand_id
1 'polypeptide(L)'
;LEGFSLMRVCRPWSLESHSERLQEFLRQNWHGEMAWMKEKVEWRSDPSSLWPKAKSCIMLGESYSPKHDPLEILEKKTKGAISVYAQNRDYHDVLKKRLKRLASWLIKECGCEVKVFVDTAPVPEKALGQAAGLGWQGKHTNLVSKDLGSWFFIGSIFTTVDIEEDSKEINNCGTCRSCLDICPTKAFPEPYKLDARLCISYLTIESKSAVPENLRSKIGNRIYGCD
;
A
#
# COMPACT_ATOMS: atom_id res chain seq x y z
N LEU A 1 -6.76 21.65 4.28
CA LEU A 1 -6.07 20.48 3.73
C LEU A 1 -5.77 19.35 4.75
N GLU A 2 -6.35 19.33 5.92
CA GLU A 2 -6.21 18.26 6.93
C GLU A 2 -4.76 17.72 7.13
N GLY A 3 -3.74 18.39 6.56
CA GLY A 3 -2.32 18.08 6.68
C GLY A 3 -1.82 16.89 5.86
N PHE A 4 -2.56 16.36 4.89
CA PHE A 4 -2.02 15.38 3.96
C PHE A 4 -0.92 15.99 3.09
N SER A 5 0.13 15.22 2.86
CA SER A 5 1.32 15.68 2.11
C SER A 5 1.05 15.74 0.60
N LEU A 6 0.20 14.87 0.09
CA LEU A 6 -0.11 14.76 -1.34
C LEU A 6 -1.58 14.38 -1.55
N MET A 7 -2.20 14.94 -2.58
CA MET A 7 -3.56 14.59 -3.01
C MET A 7 -3.60 14.52 -4.54
N ARG A 8 -4.24 13.48 -5.06
CA ARG A 8 -4.46 13.23 -6.48
C ARG A 8 -5.80 12.56 -6.72
N VAL A 9 -6.30 12.65 -7.93
CA VAL A 9 -7.62 12.11 -8.31
C VAL A 9 -7.48 11.12 -9.46
N CYS A 10 -8.23 10.01 -9.38
CA CYS A 10 -8.42 9.08 -10.50
C CYS A 10 -9.87 8.61 -10.60
N ARG A 11 -10.17 7.83 -11.62
CA ARG A 11 -11.44 7.11 -11.75
C ARG A 11 -11.35 5.76 -11.03
N PRO A 12 -12.46 5.25 -10.44
CA PRO A 12 -12.46 3.94 -9.78
C PRO A 12 -12.13 2.77 -10.73
N TRP A 13 -12.30 2.95 -12.04
CA TRP A 13 -12.04 1.95 -13.09
C TRP A 13 -10.72 2.12 -13.84
N SER A 14 -9.86 3.08 -13.45
CA SER A 14 -8.60 3.38 -14.16
C SER A 14 -7.44 2.41 -13.84
N LEU A 15 -7.74 1.13 -13.55
CA LEU A 15 -6.78 0.13 -13.06
C LEU A 15 -6.28 -0.80 -14.18
N GLU A 16 -5.37 -0.31 -15.01
CA GLU A 16 -4.73 -1.13 -16.06
C GLU A 16 -3.98 -2.33 -15.48
N SER A 17 -4.21 -3.52 -16.04
CA SER A 17 -3.53 -4.79 -15.71
C SER A 17 -3.55 -5.20 -14.23
N HIS A 18 -4.32 -4.50 -13.39
CA HIS A 18 -4.35 -4.81 -11.96
C HIS A 18 -5.05 -6.14 -11.68
N SER A 19 -6.20 -6.37 -12.33
CA SER A 19 -6.97 -7.61 -12.20
C SER A 19 -6.15 -8.83 -12.58
N GLU A 20 -5.42 -8.77 -13.70
CA GLU A 20 -4.58 -9.87 -14.19
C GLU A 20 -3.44 -10.18 -13.21
N ARG A 21 -2.79 -9.14 -12.68
CA ARG A 21 -1.73 -9.29 -11.67
C ARG A 21 -2.24 -9.90 -10.37
N LEU A 22 -3.43 -9.49 -9.91
CA LEU A 22 -4.07 -10.08 -8.74
C LEU A 22 -4.40 -11.55 -8.97
N GLN A 23 -4.96 -11.90 -10.11
CA GLN A 23 -5.28 -13.29 -10.48
C GLN A 23 -4.02 -14.15 -10.58
N GLU A 24 -2.93 -13.63 -11.15
CA GLU A 24 -1.64 -14.33 -11.18
C GLU A 24 -1.12 -14.58 -9.76
N PHE A 25 -1.11 -13.56 -8.90
CA PHE A 25 -0.69 -13.64 -7.50
C PHE A 25 -1.45 -14.74 -6.74
N LEU A 26 -2.77 -14.83 -6.93
CA LEU A 26 -3.61 -15.84 -6.32
C LEU A 26 -3.38 -17.23 -6.90
N ARG A 27 -3.24 -17.36 -8.23
CA ARG A 27 -2.99 -18.63 -8.93
C ARG A 27 -1.65 -19.26 -8.53
N GLN A 28 -0.62 -18.44 -8.31
CA GLN A 28 0.69 -18.86 -7.84
C GLN A 28 0.72 -19.19 -6.34
N ASN A 29 -0.38 -19.00 -5.61
CA ASN A 29 -0.47 -19.10 -4.15
C ASN A 29 0.56 -18.23 -3.41
N TRP A 30 1.01 -17.12 -4.01
CA TRP A 30 1.96 -16.18 -3.39
C TRP A 30 1.38 -15.43 -2.20
N HIS A 31 0.06 -15.43 -2.03
CA HIS A 31 -0.63 -14.84 -0.88
C HIS A 31 -0.46 -15.63 0.43
N GLY A 32 0.11 -16.86 0.38
CA GLY A 32 0.30 -17.68 1.56
C GLY A 32 -1.01 -17.95 2.32
N GLU A 33 -1.01 -17.72 3.64
CA GLU A 33 -2.16 -17.95 4.53
C GLU A 33 -3.20 -16.80 4.51
N MET A 34 -2.97 -15.73 3.73
CA MET A 34 -3.92 -14.61 3.60
C MET A 34 -5.15 -15.01 2.77
N ALA A 35 -5.98 -15.93 3.28
CA ALA A 35 -7.18 -16.43 2.61
C ALA A 35 -8.16 -15.31 2.25
N TRP A 36 -8.19 -14.23 3.06
CA TRP A 36 -8.99 -13.04 2.81
C TRP A 36 -8.69 -12.34 1.48
N MET A 37 -7.51 -12.57 0.88
CA MET A 37 -7.19 -12.05 -0.45
C MET A 37 -8.08 -12.65 -1.55
N LYS A 38 -8.61 -13.86 -1.35
CA LYS A 38 -9.56 -14.53 -2.26
C LYS A 38 -11.00 -14.04 -2.08
N GLU A 39 -11.29 -13.44 -0.93
CA GLU A 39 -12.61 -12.89 -0.66
C GLU A 39 -12.80 -11.59 -1.44
N LYS A 40 -14.00 -11.42 -2.01
CA LYS A 40 -14.38 -10.20 -2.73
C LYS A 40 -13.35 -9.79 -3.80
N VAL A 41 -12.84 -10.77 -4.54
CA VAL A 41 -11.85 -10.58 -5.62
C VAL A 41 -12.36 -9.57 -6.65
N GLU A 42 -13.66 -9.57 -6.95
CA GLU A 42 -14.29 -8.61 -7.85
C GLU A 42 -14.09 -7.15 -7.39
N TRP A 43 -14.22 -6.86 -6.10
CA TRP A 43 -14.00 -5.51 -5.56
C TRP A 43 -12.51 -5.12 -5.55
N ARG A 44 -11.64 -6.11 -5.31
CA ARG A 44 -10.18 -5.91 -5.39
C ARG A 44 -9.69 -5.71 -6.81
N SER A 45 -10.34 -6.38 -7.77
CA SER A 45 -10.02 -6.27 -9.20
C SER A 45 -10.55 -4.99 -9.83
N ASP A 46 -11.77 -4.60 -9.43
CA ASP A 46 -12.46 -3.42 -9.94
C ASP A 46 -13.21 -2.70 -8.81
N PRO A 47 -12.64 -1.61 -8.28
CA PRO A 47 -13.29 -0.83 -7.22
C PRO A 47 -14.63 -0.22 -7.60
N SER A 48 -14.94 -0.07 -8.89
CA SER A 48 -16.24 0.42 -9.35
C SER A 48 -17.36 -0.55 -8.98
N SER A 49 -17.05 -1.85 -8.90
CA SER A 49 -18.00 -2.89 -8.46
C SER A 49 -18.34 -2.80 -6.96
N LEU A 50 -17.41 -2.27 -6.13
CA LEU A 50 -17.65 -2.01 -4.72
C LEU A 50 -18.69 -0.91 -4.50
N TRP A 51 -18.66 0.11 -5.35
CA TRP A 51 -19.57 1.24 -5.27
C TRP A 51 -19.81 1.87 -6.64
N PRO A 52 -20.80 1.36 -7.40
CA PRO A 52 -21.07 1.79 -8.77
C PRO A 52 -21.41 3.28 -8.94
N LYS A 53 -21.86 3.94 -7.86
CA LYS A 53 -22.14 5.39 -7.89
C LYS A 53 -20.87 6.26 -7.86
N ALA A 54 -19.72 5.71 -7.50
CA ALA A 54 -18.48 6.47 -7.42
C ALA A 54 -18.06 6.94 -8.82
N LYS A 55 -17.81 8.24 -8.95
CA LYS A 55 -17.29 8.84 -10.17
C LYS A 55 -15.81 9.18 -10.07
N SER A 56 -15.35 9.50 -8.87
CA SER A 56 -13.95 9.84 -8.61
C SER A 56 -13.43 9.22 -7.32
N CYS A 57 -12.14 8.92 -7.31
CA CYS A 57 -11.36 8.51 -6.15
C CYS A 57 -10.32 9.59 -5.85
N ILE A 58 -10.45 10.25 -4.71
CA ILE A 58 -9.45 11.18 -4.19
C ILE A 58 -8.46 10.35 -3.38
N MET A 59 -7.22 10.26 -3.86
CA MET A 59 -6.15 9.52 -3.24
C MET A 59 -5.24 10.48 -2.47
N LEU A 60 -4.93 10.14 -1.23
CA LEU A 60 -4.17 11.00 -0.32
C LEU A 60 -2.95 10.26 0.20
N GLY A 61 -1.80 10.95 0.19
CA GLY A 61 -0.53 10.46 0.72
C GLY A 61 -0.12 11.21 1.98
N GLU A 62 0.32 10.47 3.01
CA GLU A 62 0.87 11.03 4.24
C GLU A 62 2.21 10.40 4.55
N SER A 63 3.28 11.20 4.55
CA SER A 63 4.63 10.71 4.82
C SER A 63 4.80 10.28 6.27
N TYR A 64 5.44 9.12 6.47
CA TYR A 64 5.96 8.66 7.76
C TYR A 64 7.47 8.47 7.72
N SER A 65 8.13 9.09 6.76
CA SER A 65 9.59 8.97 6.55
C SER A 65 10.35 9.26 7.85
N PRO A 66 11.24 8.36 8.29
CA PRO A 66 11.99 8.53 9.51
C PRO A 66 13.09 9.59 9.34
N LYS A 67 13.52 10.19 10.45
CA LYS A 67 14.64 11.15 10.46
C LYS A 67 16.02 10.48 10.39
N HIS A 68 16.09 9.19 10.74
CA HIS A 68 17.31 8.40 10.79
C HIS A 68 17.12 7.13 9.97
N ASP A 69 18.22 6.53 9.53
CA ASP A 69 18.16 5.24 8.83
C ASP A 69 17.55 4.16 9.74
N PRO A 70 16.37 3.63 9.42
CA PRO A 70 15.73 2.61 10.24
C PRO A 70 16.48 1.27 10.22
N LEU A 71 17.37 1.05 9.26
CA LEU A 71 18.13 -0.18 9.15
C LEU A 71 19.32 -0.27 10.12
N GLU A 72 19.77 0.84 10.71
CA GLU A 72 20.84 0.84 11.72
C GLU A 72 20.54 -0.06 12.93
N ILE A 73 19.26 -0.27 13.26
CA ILE A 73 18.83 -1.17 14.34
C ILE A 73 19.19 -2.62 14.06
N LEU A 74 19.37 -3.01 12.81
CA LEU A 74 19.70 -4.39 12.42
C LEU A 74 21.10 -4.81 12.85
N GLU A 75 22.00 -3.85 13.08
CA GLU A 75 23.33 -4.10 13.61
C GLU A 75 23.31 -4.40 15.12
N LYS A 76 22.26 -3.94 15.82
CA LYS A 76 22.09 -4.10 17.27
C LYS A 76 21.36 -5.41 17.59
N LYS A 77 22.04 -6.54 17.46
CA LYS A 77 21.46 -7.91 17.55
C LYS A 77 20.70 -8.21 18.85
N THR A 78 20.91 -7.44 19.92
CA THR A 78 20.18 -7.57 21.19
C THR A 78 18.87 -6.78 21.22
N LYS A 79 18.53 -6.06 20.14
CA LYS A 79 17.31 -5.27 20.04
C LYS A 79 16.45 -5.79 18.89
N GLY A 80 15.13 -5.84 19.10
CA GLY A 80 14.18 -6.16 18.03
C GLY A 80 13.93 -4.96 17.13
N ALA A 81 13.91 -5.17 15.82
CA ALA A 81 13.54 -4.16 14.83
C ALA A 81 12.04 -4.20 14.57
N ILE A 82 11.38 -3.05 14.71
CA ILE A 82 9.97 -2.82 14.37
C ILE A 82 9.94 -1.83 13.23
N SER A 83 9.20 -2.14 12.18
CA SER A 83 9.04 -1.25 11.02
C SER A 83 8.52 0.14 11.41
N VAL A 84 9.04 1.18 10.76
CA VAL A 84 8.79 2.59 11.10
C VAL A 84 7.30 2.92 11.16
N TYR A 85 6.51 2.38 10.24
CA TYR A 85 5.08 2.67 10.19
C TYR A 85 4.33 2.23 11.46
N ALA A 86 4.86 1.23 12.19
CA ALA A 86 4.23 0.63 13.37
C ALA A 86 4.77 1.20 14.71
N GLN A 87 5.74 2.12 14.67
CA GLN A 87 6.40 2.64 15.88
C GLN A 87 5.58 3.71 16.62
N ASN A 88 4.52 4.23 16.02
CA ASN A 88 3.71 5.31 16.57
C ASN A 88 2.26 4.85 16.81
N ARG A 89 1.34 5.82 16.91
CA ARG A 89 -0.09 5.56 16.99
C ARG A 89 -0.55 4.81 15.75
N ASP A 90 -1.59 3.99 15.92
CA ASP A 90 -2.24 3.31 14.80
C ASP A 90 -2.66 4.33 13.73
N TYR A 91 -2.03 4.21 12.56
CA TYR A 91 -2.25 5.14 11.45
C TYR A 91 -3.67 5.03 10.88
N HIS A 92 -4.31 3.86 10.98
CA HIS A 92 -5.69 3.69 10.53
C HIS A 92 -6.63 4.67 11.26
N ASP A 93 -6.49 4.78 12.56
CA ASP A 93 -7.30 5.71 13.36
C ASP A 93 -6.97 7.17 13.04
N VAL A 94 -5.70 7.49 12.89
CA VAL A 94 -5.24 8.87 12.62
C VAL A 94 -5.74 9.33 11.25
N LEU A 95 -5.45 8.55 10.20
CA LEU A 95 -5.84 8.91 8.84
C LEU A 95 -7.36 8.90 8.67
N LYS A 96 -8.04 7.87 9.19
CA LYS A 96 -9.49 7.76 9.08
C LYS A 96 -10.25 8.94 9.68
N LYS A 97 -9.78 9.48 10.82
CA LYS A 97 -10.34 10.70 11.42
C LYS A 97 -10.16 11.91 10.50
N ARG A 98 -8.98 12.08 9.90
CA ARG A 98 -8.68 13.17 8.97
C ARG A 98 -9.50 13.05 7.67
N LEU A 99 -9.55 11.85 7.10
CA LEU A 99 -10.37 11.56 5.91
C LEU A 99 -11.85 11.84 6.16
N LYS A 100 -12.40 11.47 7.32
CA LYS A 100 -13.79 11.75 7.67
C LYS A 100 -14.08 13.26 7.76
N ARG A 101 -13.16 14.06 8.29
CA ARG A 101 -13.34 15.52 8.32
C ARG A 101 -13.35 16.11 6.91
N LEU A 102 -12.41 15.67 6.05
CA LEU A 102 -12.35 16.08 4.66
C LEU A 102 -13.61 15.64 3.89
N ALA A 103 -14.05 14.40 4.10
CA ALA A 103 -15.29 13.87 3.52
C ALA A 103 -16.52 14.64 3.97
N SER A 104 -16.63 15.02 5.25
CA SER A 104 -17.74 15.83 5.76
C SER A 104 -17.75 17.22 5.14
N TRP A 105 -16.58 17.83 4.94
CA TRP A 105 -16.46 19.07 4.21
C TRP A 105 -16.94 18.92 2.76
N LEU A 106 -16.49 17.88 2.05
CA LEU A 106 -16.89 17.64 0.65
C LEU A 106 -18.41 17.43 0.50
N ILE A 107 -19.02 16.68 1.44
CA ILE A 107 -20.49 16.51 1.47
C ILE A 107 -21.19 17.88 1.62
N LYS A 108 -20.71 18.71 2.53
CA LYS A 108 -21.30 20.02 2.79
C LYS A 108 -21.22 20.97 1.59
N GLU A 109 -20.05 20.98 0.93
CA GLU A 109 -19.83 21.90 -0.21
C GLU A 109 -20.50 21.42 -1.51
N CYS A 110 -20.56 20.12 -1.76
CA CYS A 110 -20.99 19.54 -3.04
C CYS A 110 -22.32 18.79 -2.97
N GLY A 111 -22.91 18.57 -1.80
CA GLY A 111 -24.15 17.80 -1.66
C GLY A 111 -24.01 16.34 -2.15
N CYS A 112 -22.82 15.75 -2.04
CA CYS A 112 -22.47 14.45 -2.62
C CYS A 112 -22.48 13.32 -1.61
N GLU A 113 -22.45 12.07 -2.11
CA GLU A 113 -22.15 10.88 -1.31
C GLU A 113 -20.64 10.61 -1.31
N VAL A 114 -20.11 10.09 -0.19
CA VAL A 114 -18.69 9.71 -0.06
C VAL A 114 -18.53 8.42 0.72
N LYS A 115 -17.45 7.69 0.43
CA LYS A 115 -16.93 6.57 1.27
C LYS A 115 -15.44 6.77 1.49
N VAL A 116 -14.97 6.52 2.72
CA VAL A 116 -13.54 6.66 3.08
C VAL A 116 -12.93 5.30 3.39
N PHE A 117 -11.71 5.08 2.92
CA PHE A 117 -10.98 3.85 3.13
C PHE A 117 -9.54 4.13 3.56
N VAL A 118 -9.02 3.28 4.42
CA VAL A 118 -7.63 3.20 4.84
C VAL A 118 -7.34 1.74 5.11
N ASP A 119 -6.67 1.07 4.18
CA ASP A 119 -6.12 -0.29 4.25
C ASP A 119 -7.09 -1.44 4.62
N THR A 120 -8.11 -1.18 5.41
CA THR A 120 -8.99 -2.23 5.99
C THR A 120 -10.10 -2.75 5.08
N ALA A 121 -10.27 -2.17 3.89
CA ALA A 121 -11.30 -2.56 2.92
C ALA A 121 -10.68 -3.32 1.73
N PRO A 122 -11.47 -4.10 0.98
CA PRO A 122 -11.00 -4.76 -0.24
C PRO A 122 -10.86 -3.77 -1.41
N VAL A 123 -10.09 -2.70 -1.18
CA VAL A 123 -9.78 -1.63 -2.13
C VAL A 123 -8.30 -1.71 -2.50
N PRO A 124 -7.93 -1.71 -3.79
CA PRO A 124 -6.54 -1.78 -4.23
C PRO A 124 -5.89 -0.37 -4.17
N GLU A 125 -5.67 0.16 -2.97
CA GLU A 125 -5.24 1.54 -2.75
C GLU A 125 -3.92 1.89 -3.45
N LYS A 126 -2.96 0.96 -3.50
CA LYS A 126 -1.70 1.17 -4.22
C LYS A 126 -1.92 1.34 -5.73
N ALA A 127 -2.81 0.52 -6.32
CA ALA A 127 -3.12 0.61 -7.74
C ALA A 127 -3.89 1.90 -8.07
N LEU A 128 -4.86 2.28 -7.22
CA LEU A 128 -5.55 3.57 -7.34
C LEU A 128 -4.60 4.76 -7.15
N GLY A 129 -3.68 4.67 -6.18
CA GLY A 129 -2.66 5.69 -5.98
C GLY A 129 -1.76 5.88 -7.20
N GLN A 130 -1.39 4.78 -7.88
CA GLN A 130 -0.67 4.85 -9.15
C GLN A 130 -1.54 5.46 -10.26
N ALA A 131 -2.80 5.04 -10.37
CA ALA A 131 -3.71 5.56 -11.38
C ALA A 131 -3.96 7.06 -11.20
N ALA A 132 -4.00 7.53 -9.97
CA ALA A 132 -4.15 8.94 -9.63
C ALA A 132 -2.87 9.78 -9.81
N GLY A 133 -1.69 9.16 -9.93
CA GLY A 133 -0.43 9.89 -10.00
C GLY A 133 0.15 10.28 -8.63
N LEU A 134 -0.20 9.56 -7.54
CA LEU A 134 0.53 9.70 -6.27
C LEU A 134 1.98 9.21 -6.38
N GLY A 135 2.25 8.36 -7.36
CA GLY A 135 3.53 7.75 -7.64
C GLY A 135 3.38 6.57 -8.59
N TRP A 136 4.38 5.72 -8.66
CA TRP A 136 4.39 4.50 -9.46
C TRP A 136 4.59 3.26 -8.59
N GLN A 137 4.11 2.12 -9.02
CA GLN A 137 4.43 0.85 -8.36
C GLN A 137 5.91 0.52 -8.59
N GLY A 138 6.69 0.51 -7.52
CA GLY A 138 8.10 0.14 -7.55
C GLY A 138 8.32 -1.36 -7.80
N LYS A 139 9.54 -1.75 -8.15
CA LYS A 139 9.91 -3.17 -8.35
C LYS A 139 9.67 -4.04 -7.11
N HIS A 140 9.63 -3.44 -5.92
CA HIS A 140 9.27 -4.08 -4.65
C HIS A 140 7.75 -4.12 -4.36
N THR A 141 6.91 -3.79 -5.33
CA THR A 141 5.44 -3.80 -5.26
C THR A 141 4.77 -2.75 -4.36
N ASN A 142 5.54 -1.93 -3.65
CA ASN A 142 5.00 -0.76 -2.96
C ASN A 142 4.92 0.45 -3.88
N LEU A 143 4.05 1.41 -3.54
CA LEU A 143 3.97 2.67 -4.25
C LEU A 143 5.20 3.53 -3.90
N VAL A 144 5.79 4.18 -4.91
CA VAL A 144 6.92 5.09 -4.77
C VAL A 144 6.50 6.45 -5.32
N SER A 145 6.59 7.47 -4.53
CA SER A 145 6.34 8.85 -4.93
C SER A 145 7.66 9.59 -5.18
N LYS A 146 7.68 10.46 -6.17
CA LYS A 146 8.81 11.34 -6.42
C LYS A 146 9.05 12.29 -5.24
N ASP A 147 7.99 12.74 -4.60
CA ASP A 147 8.05 13.74 -3.53
C ASP A 147 8.17 13.10 -2.13
N LEU A 148 7.59 11.90 -1.92
CA LEU A 148 7.47 11.26 -0.60
C LEU A 148 8.36 10.02 -0.44
N GLY A 149 9.02 9.55 -1.50
CA GLY A 149 9.69 8.25 -1.49
C GLY A 149 8.70 7.09 -1.41
N SER A 150 9.03 6.04 -0.64
CA SER A 150 8.14 4.87 -0.44
C SER A 150 7.55 4.78 0.97
N TRP A 151 7.89 5.70 1.86
CA TRP A 151 7.41 5.72 3.24
C TRP A 151 6.26 6.70 3.42
N PHE A 152 5.09 6.34 2.89
CA PHE A 152 3.86 7.10 3.08
C PHE A 152 2.65 6.17 3.16
N PHE A 153 1.70 6.58 3.99
CA PHE A 153 0.40 5.95 4.07
C PHE A 153 -0.51 6.44 2.94
N ILE A 154 -1.44 5.61 2.55
CA ILE A 154 -2.45 5.93 1.55
C ILE A 154 -3.81 5.98 2.23
N GLY A 155 -4.57 7.03 1.93
CA GLY A 155 -5.99 7.12 2.26
C GLY A 155 -6.79 7.40 1.00
N SER A 156 -8.04 6.96 0.95
CA SER A 156 -8.89 7.19 -0.20
C SER A 156 -10.28 7.68 0.18
N ILE A 157 -10.81 8.60 -0.63
CA ILE A 157 -12.20 9.06 -0.57
C ILE A 157 -12.82 8.79 -1.93
N PHE A 158 -13.78 7.89 -1.98
CA PHE A 158 -14.63 7.71 -3.15
C PHE A 158 -15.80 8.68 -3.07
N THR A 159 -16.16 9.30 -4.18
CA THR A 159 -17.22 10.30 -4.22
C THR A 159 -18.06 10.19 -5.50
N THR A 160 -19.32 10.64 -5.38
CA THR A 160 -20.22 10.79 -6.53
C THR A 160 -19.99 12.10 -7.30
N VAL A 161 -19.09 12.96 -6.81
CA VAL A 161 -18.65 14.15 -7.57
C VAL A 161 -17.78 13.71 -8.73
N ASP A 162 -18.02 14.29 -9.88
CA ASP A 162 -17.16 14.12 -11.06
C ASP A 162 -16.04 15.18 -11.00
N ILE A 163 -14.86 14.74 -10.57
CA ILE A 163 -13.66 15.58 -10.43
C ILE A 163 -12.72 15.21 -11.57
N GLU A 164 -12.11 16.18 -12.20
CA GLU A 164 -11.07 15.95 -13.21
C GLU A 164 -9.93 15.11 -12.63
N GLU A 165 -9.48 14.10 -13.38
CA GLU A 165 -8.40 13.22 -12.94
C GLU A 165 -7.02 13.82 -13.20
N ASP A 166 -6.10 13.53 -12.29
CA ASP A 166 -4.71 13.92 -12.43
C ASP A 166 -3.96 12.98 -13.40
N SER A 167 -2.83 13.46 -13.91
CA SER A 167 -1.95 12.66 -14.77
C SER A 167 -1.16 11.63 -13.96
N LYS A 168 -0.96 10.45 -14.55
CA LYS A 168 -0.15 9.37 -13.95
C LYS A 168 1.32 9.78 -13.88
N GLU A 169 1.98 9.37 -12.79
CA GLU A 169 3.43 9.46 -12.69
C GLU A 169 4.14 8.41 -13.55
N ILE A 170 5.27 8.81 -14.13
CA ILE A 170 6.11 7.91 -14.91
C ILE A 170 6.89 6.99 -13.96
N ASN A 171 7.02 5.71 -14.34
CA ASN A 171 7.82 4.76 -13.58
C ASN A 171 9.31 5.09 -13.70
N ASN A 172 9.92 5.52 -12.60
CA ASN A 172 11.32 5.92 -12.54
C ASN A 172 12.27 4.82 -12.01
N CYS A 173 11.82 3.56 -11.90
CA CYS A 173 12.69 2.47 -11.47
C CYS A 173 13.83 2.16 -12.44
N GLY A 174 13.67 2.37 -13.75
CA GLY A 174 14.71 2.16 -14.74
C GLY A 174 15.48 0.85 -14.56
N THR A 175 16.81 0.93 -14.54
CA THR A 175 17.72 -0.19 -14.29
C THR A 175 17.99 -0.47 -12.80
N CYS A 176 17.54 0.39 -11.89
CA CYS A 176 17.76 0.23 -10.44
C CYS A 176 17.21 -1.09 -9.92
N ARG A 177 17.98 -1.78 -9.07
CA ARG A 177 17.64 -3.06 -8.44
C ARG A 177 17.79 -3.06 -6.92
N SER A 178 18.13 -1.94 -6.30
CA SER A 178 18.50 -1.86 -4.88
C SER A 178 17.49 -2.54 -3.96
N CYS A 179 16.18 -2.30 -4.17
CA CYS A 179 15.12 -2.93 -3.36
C CYS A 179 15.02 -4.45 -3.53
N LEU A 180 15.39 -4.98 -4.70
CA LEU A 180 15.39 -6.44 -4.95
C LEU A 180 16.62 -7.10 -4.34
N ASP A 181 17.76 -6.41 -4.42
CA ASP A 181 19.06 -6.95 -3.99
C ASP A 181 19.19 -6.94 -2.46
N ILE A 182 18.65 -5.91 -1.79
CA ILE A 182 18.68 -5.78 -0.32
C ILE A 182 17.77 -6.79 0.39
N CYS A 183 16.77 -7.36 -0.29
CA CYS A 183 15.83 -8.30 0.33
C CYS A 183 16.55 -9.61 0.75
N PRO A 184 16.72 -9.87 2.07
CA PRO A 184 17.55 -11.00 2.53
C PRO A 184 16.88 -12.35 2.26
N THR A 185 15.58 -12.40 2.17
CA THR A 185 14.79 -13.61 1.91
C THR A 185 14.49 -13.84 0.43
N LYS A 186 14.86 -12.89 -0.44
CA LYS A 186 14.59 -12.93 -1.89
C LYS A 186 13.12 -13.12 -2.21
N ALA A 187 12.27 -12.34 -1.55
CA ALA A 187 10.83 -12.41 -1.69
C ALA A 187 10.29 -11.92 -3.06
N PHE A 188 11.14 -11.39 -3.91
CA PHE A 188 10.77 -10.90 -5.24
C PHE A 188 11.27 -11.88 -6.31
N PRO A 189 10.42 -12.79 -6.82
CA PRO A 189 10.81 -13.73 -7.89
C PRO A 189 11.20 -12.99 -9.18
N GLU A 190 10.52 -11.89 -9.46
CA GLU A 190 10.79 -10.96 -10.56
C GLU A 190 10.49 -9.52 -10.13
N PRO A 191 11.01 -8.50 -10.83
CA PRO A 191 10.58 -7.13 -10.61
C PRO A 191 9.04 -7.00 -10.68
N TYR A 192 8.45 -6.25 -9.74
CA TYR A 192 7.01 -6.02 -9.64
C TYR A 192 6.18 -7.25 -9.21
N LYS A 193 6.81 -8.34 -8.79
CA LYS A 193 6.16 -9.55 -8.27
C LYS A 193 6.69 -9.87 -6.87
N LEU A 194 5.80 -10.24 -5.98
CA LEU A 194 6.10 -10.59 -4.58
C LEU A 194 5.57 -11.99 -4.28
N ASP A 195 6.42 -12.85 -3.72
CA ASP A 195 5.98 -14.05 -3.02
C ASP A 195 5.89 -13.74 -1.53
N ALA A 196 4.67 -13.55 -1.02
CA ALA A 196 4.46 -13.19 0.39
C ALA A 196 5.00 -14.27 1.35
N ARG A 197 5.03 -15.54 0.96
CA ARG A 197 5.54 -16.64 1.79
C ARG A 197 7.01 -16.47 2.16
N LEU A 198 7.74 -15.67 1.40
CA LEU A 198 9.14 -15.31 1.65
C LEU A 198 9.29 -13.89 2.24
N CYS A 199 8.23 -13.09 2.25
CA CYS A 199 8.27 -11.69 2.69
C CYS A 199 8.32 -11.60 4.22
N ILE A 200 9.29 -10.85 4.75
CA ILE A 200 9.45 -10.68 6.20
C ILE A 200 8.22 -10.00 6.81
N SER A 201 7.64 -9.02 6.15
CA SER A 201 6.41 -8.38 6.64
C SER A 201 5.27 -9.40 6.77
N TYR A 202 5.06 -10.24 5.76
CA TYR A 202 4.08 -11.32 5.85
C TYR A 202 4.39 -12.29 6.98
N LEU A 203 5.63 -12.76 7.08
CA LEU A 203 6.06 -13.75 8.08
C LEU A 203 5.96 -13.26 9.52
N THR A 204 6.02 -11.93 9.73
CA THR A 204 5.99 -11.33 11.07
C THR A 204 4.64 -10.71 11.43
N ILE A 205 3.70 -10.58 10.48
CA ILE A 205 2.41 -9.90 10.69
C ILE A 205 1.23 -10.81 10.37
N GLU A 206 1.24 -11.46 9.19
CA GLU A 206 0.07 -12.15 8.64
C GLU A 206 0.12 -13.67 8.85
N SER A 207 1.33 -14.25 8.83
CA SER A 207 1.49 -15.71 8.99
C SER A 207 1.12 -16.13 10.40
N LYS A 208 0.29 -17.16 10.50
CA LYS A 208 -0.08 -17.82 11.76
C LYS A 208 0.90 -18.95 12.12
N SER A 209 1.68 -19.37 11.15
CA SER A 209 2.68 -20.43 11.29
C SER A 209 4.00 -19.88 11.79
N ALA A 210 4.79 -20.73 12.45
CA ALA A 210 6.15 -20.38 12.83
C ALA A 210 7.00 -20.07 11.58
N VAL A 211 7.91 -19.09 11.69
CA VAL A 211 8.85 -18.77 10.62
C VAL A 211 9.64 -20.01 10.21
N PRO A 212 9.69 -20.36 8.91
CA PRO A 212 10.48 -21.47 8.40
C PRO A 212 11.94 -21.38 8.83
N GLU A 213 12.52 -22.50 9.24
CA GLU A 213 13.87 -22.54 9.84
C GLU A 213 14.94 -21.93 8.92
N ASN A 214 14.86 -22.22 7.63
CA ASN A 214 15.78 -21.70 6.61
C ASN A 214 15.67 -20.18 6.36
N LEU A 215 14.65 -19.51 6.91
CA LEU A 215 14.47 -18.07 6.82
C LEU A 215 14.84 -17.32 8.11
N ARG A 216 14.91 -18.00 9.26
CA ARG A 216 15.12 -17.35 10.57
C ARG A 216 16.40 -16.53 10.62
N SER A 217 17.52 -17.07 10.14
CA SER A 217 18.79 -16.36 10.09
C SER A 217 18.77 -15.15 9.15
N LYS A 218 17.98 -15.21 8.06
CA LYS A 218 17.84 -14.14 7.08
C LYS A 218 16.96 -12.99 7.59
N ILE A 219 15.97 -13.29 8.43
CA ILE A 219 15.11 -12.28 9.06
C ILE A 219 15.91 -11.44 10.06
N GLY A 220 16.90 -12.07 10.72
CA GLY A 220 17.73 -11.41 11.72
C GLY A 220 16.90 -11.00 12.95
N ASN A 221 17.06 -9.77 13.39
CA ASN A 221 16.36 -9.20 14.56
C ASN A 221 15.05 -8.46 14.22
N ARG A 222 14.52 -8.60 13.01
CA ARG A 222 13.22 -8.05 12.63
C ARG A 222 12.11 -8.84 13.32
N ILE A 223 11.32 -8.15 14.14
CA ILE A 223 10.22 -8.77 14.92
C ILE A 223 8.85 -8.36 14.43
N TYR A 224 8.75 -7.26 13.67
CA TYR A 224 7.49 -6.77 13.10
C TYR A 224 7.73 -5.91 11.87
N GLY A 225 7.29 -6.37 10.69
CA GLY A 225 7.44 -5.67 9.42
C GLY A 225 8.87 -5.68 8.88
N CYS A 226 9.08 -4.92 7.80
CA CYS A 226 10.38 -4.80 7.12
C CYS A 226 10.44 -3.45 6.39
N ASP A 227 11.41 -2.62 6.72
CA ASP A 227 11.66 -1.33 6.05
C ASP A 227 12.56 -1.45 4.83
#